data_48569c8cba421852ffd0fc50204eae28
#
_entry.id   48569c8cba421852ffd0fc50204eae28
#
_cell.length_a   1.000
_cell.length_b   1.000
_cell.length_c   1.000
_cell.angle_alpha   90.00
_cell.angle_beta   90.00
_cell.angle_gamma   90.00
#
_symmetry.space_group_name_H-M   'P 1'
#
loop_
_entity.id
_entity.type
_entity.pdbx_description
1 polymer ?
#
loop_
_entity_poly.entity_id
_entity_poly.type
_entity_poly.pdbx_seq_one_letter_code
_entity_poly.pdbx_strand_id
1 'polypeptide(L)'
;SGAKETINFATVGTTAPFSYEENGELTGYDVEVAKAVFKDSDKYEVKFQKTEWSSVFTGLDSAKYQMAGNNISYSEERDQKYLFSYPIGTTPAVLTVPKDSNIKKYDDIAGHSTQVVQGTSTATQLTEFNDKHSDKPVELNYTNENITQMLTSLNEGKYDFKIFDAPTVNAIIKNNKLSNLKTIELKSDQQPYIYFLFADNQKDLQKFVN
;
A
#
# COMPACT_ATOMS: atom_id res chain seq x y z
N SER A 1 -25.08 20.97 22.42
CA SER A 1 -24.28 20.06 21.65
C SER A 1 -25.17 18.99 21.03
N GLY A 2 -25.16 18.85 19.72
CA GLY A 2 -25.86 17.79 19.05
C GLY A 2 -25.16 16.43 19.14
N ALA A 3 -25.87 15.42 18.68
CA ALA A 3 -25.25 14.09 18.56
C ALA A 3 -24.13 14.12 17.52
N LYS A 4 -23.10 13.34 17.78
CA LYS A 4 -22.00 13.19 16.83
C LYS A 4 -22.44 12.38 15.62
N GLU A 5 -21.88 12.71 14.46
CA GLU A 5 -22.07 11.92 13.25
C GLU A 5 -21.23 10.65 13.34
N THR A 6 -21.86 9.50 13.12
CA THR A 6 -21.17 8.21 13.16
C THR A 6 -20.44 8.00 11.84
N ILE A 7 -19.13 7.70 11.96
CA ILE A 7 -18.30 7.33 10.84
C ILE A 7 -18.06 5.82 10.92
N ASN A 8 -18.61 5.09 9.98
CA ASN A 8 -18.35 3.66 9.84
C ASN A 8 -17.05 3.47 9.08
N PHE A 9 -16.05 3.00 9.80
CA PHE A 9 -14.69 2.80 9.31
C PHE A 9 -14.49 1.31 8.98
N ALA A 10 -14.34 0.99 7.71
CA ALA A 10 -14.17 -0.40 7.26
C ALA A 10 -12.70 -0.83 7.33
N THR A 11 -12.48 -2.04 7.83
CA THR A 11 -11.18 -2.66 7.89
C THR A 11 -11.32 -4.17 7.89
N VAL A 12 -10.28 -4.90 7.48
CA VAL A 12 -10.35 -6.37 7.34
C VAL A 12 -10.10 -7.07 8.67
N GLY A 13 -9.18 -6.56 9.48
CA GLY A 13 -8.94 -7.14 10.80
C GLY A 13 -8.05 -8.39 10.80
N THR A 14 -7.46 -8.74 9.66
CA THR A 14 -6.55 -9.90 9.53
C THR A 14 -5.25 -9.51 8.84
N THR A 15 -4.89 -8.22 8.85
CA THR A 15 -3.75 -7.65 8.12
C THR A 15 -2.77 -7.01 9.11
N ALA A 16 -2.06 -7.84 9.87
CA ALA A 16 -1.03 -7.35 10.78
C ALA A 16 0.16 -6.75 10.00
N PRO A 17 0.79 -5.69 10.49
CA PRO A 17 0.54 -4.95 11.72
C PRO A 17 -0.44 -3.77 11.57
N PHE A 18 -1.16 -3.67 10.47
CA PHE A 18 -2.00 -2.52 10.11
C PHE A 18 -3.41 -2.59 10.69
N SER A 19 -4.02 -3.76 10.58
CA SER A 19 -5.37 -4.02 11.08
C SER A 19 -5.46 -5.49 11.47
N TYR A 20 -5.62 -5.75 12.75
CA TYR A 20 -5.72 -7.12 13.26
C TYR A 20 -6.47 -7.14 14.59
N GLU A 21 -6.78 -8.33 15.07
CA GLU A 21 -7.44 -8.50 16.36
C GLU A 21 -6.44 -8.95 17.41
N GLU A 22 -6.56 -8.38 18.60
CA GLU A 22 -5.81 -8.76 19.78
C GLU A 22 -6.78 -8.85 20.93
N ASN A 23 -6.91 -10.02 21.56
CA ASN A 23 -7.87 -10.27 22.63
C ASN A 23 -9.32 -9.94 22.23
N GLY A 24 -9.67 -10.19 20.96
CA GLY A 24 -11.01 -9.95 20.43
C GLY A 24 -11.30 -8.51 20.03
N GLU A 25 -10.32 -7.60 20.15
CA GLU A 25 -10.48 -6.20 19.80
C GLU A 25 -9.64 -5.83 18.57
N LEU A 26 -10.20 -4.98 17.70
CA LEU A 26 -9.47 -4.44 16.55
C LEU A 26 -8.39 -3.48 17.01
N THR A 27 -7.19 -3.66 16.49
CA THR A 27 -6.03 -2.82 16.72
C THR A 27 -5.15 -2.80 15.47
N GLY A 28 -3.96 -2.26 15.59
CA GLY A 28 -3.01 -2.12 14.51
C GLY A 28 -2.79 -0.68 14.12
N TYR A 29 -1.77 -0.43 13.31
CA TYR A 29 -1.35 0.93 12.98
C TYR A 29 -2.51 1.78 12.43
N ASP A 30 -3.21 1.28 11.41
CA ASP A 30 -4.29 2.04 10.77
C ASP A 30 -5.44 2.32 11.72
N VAL A 31 -5.82 1.33 12.52
CA VAL A 31 -6.89 1.44 13.50
C VAL A 31 -6.53 2.45 14.59
N GLU A 32 -5.31 2.39 15.11
CA GLU A 32 -4.85 3.29 16.17
C GLU A 32 -4.68 4.72 15.69
N VAL A 33 -4.23 4.93 14.45
CA VAL A 33 -4.18 6.27 13.84
C VAL A 33 -5.60 6.85 13.74
N ALA A 34 -6.56 6.06 13.27
CA ALA A 34 -7.95 6.49 13.18
C ALA A 34 -8.53 6.85 14.55
N LYS A 35 -8.27 6.01 15.55
CA LYS A 35 -8.70 6.32 16.94
C LYS A 35 -8.14 7.65 17.42
N ALA A 36 -6.86 7.91 17.16
CA ALA A 36 -6.21 9.16 17.55
C ALA A 36 -6.83 10.38 16.85
N VAL A 37 -7.14 10.25 15.55
CA VAL A 37 -7.75 11.33 14.77
C VAL A 37 -9.12 11.73 15.34
N PHE A 38 -9.93 10.78 15.75
CA PHE A 38 -11.30 11.03 16.21
C PHE A 38 -11.46 11.20 17.71
N LYS A 39 -10.42 10.96 18.48
CA LYS A 39 -10.47 10.89 19.95
C LYS A 39 -11.16 12.10 20.60
N ASP A 40 -10.81 13.30 20.18
CA ASP A 40 -11.32 14.52 20.80
C ASP A 40 -12.31 15.27 19.89
N SER A 41 -12.87 14.59 18.88
CA SER A 41 -13.81 15.20 17.96
C SER A 41 -15.16 15.42 18.61
N ASP A 42 -15.67 16.64 18.50
CA ASP A 42 -17.05 16.96 18.90
C ASP A 42 -18.05 16.62 17.80
N LYS A 43 -17.57 16.48 16.57
CA LYS A 43 -18.42 16.31 15.38
C LYS A 43 -18.60 14.85 14.99
N TYR A 44 -17.55 14.04 15.14
CA TYR A 44 -17.52 12.67 14.63
C TYR A 44 -17.26 11.64 15.72
N GLU A 45 -17.89 10.48 15.56
CA GLU A 45 -17.65 9.28 16.36
C GLU A 45 -17.33 8.15 15.40
N VAL A 46 -16.16 7.53 15.54
CA VAL A 46 -15.75 6.43 14.66
C VAL A 46 -16.23 5.09 15.22
N LYS A 47 -16.79 4.25 14.35
CA LYS A 47 -17.13 2.86 14.63
C LYS A 47 -16.45 1.97 13.62
N PHE A 48 -15.63 1.04 14.10
CA PHE A 48 -14.91 0.13 13.22
C PHE A 48 -15.80 -1.03 12.80
N GLN A 49 -15.82 -1.29 11.49
CA GLN A 49 -16.58 -2.37 10.89
C GLN A 49 -15.62 -3.36 10.25
N LYS A 50 -15.53 -4.55 10.83
CA LYS A 50 -14.72 -5.63 10.28
C LYS A 50 -15.45 -6.25 9.10
N THR A 51 -14.78 -6.35 7.96
CA THR A 51 -15.37 -6.90 6.73
C THR A 51 -14.26 -7.49 5.85
N GLU A 52 -14.66 -8.20 4.80
CA GLU A 52 -13.72 -8.75 3.84
C GLU A 52 -13.17 -7.66 2.92
N TRP A 53 -12.01 -7.90 2.32
CA TRP A 53 -11.33 -6.91 1.49
C TRP A 53 -12.21 -6.36 0.37
N SER A 54 -12.87 -7.23 -0.41
CA SER A 54 -13.76 -6.77 -1.48
C SER A 54 -14.93 -5.95 -0.96
N SER A 55 -15.44 -6.28 0.22
CA SER A 55 -16.57 -5.60 0.83
C SER A 55 -16.22 -4.22 1.37
N VAL A 56 -14.96 -3.95 1.67
CA VAL A 56 -14.50 -2.60 1.99
C VAL A 56 -14.85 -1.64 0.84
N PHE A 57 -14.50 -2.04 -0.37
CA PHE A 57 -14.70 -1.18 -1.56
C PHE A 57 -16.16 -1.08 -1.97
N THR A 58 -16.89 -2.19 -1.99
CA THR A 58 -18.32 -2.14 -2.30
C THR A 58 -19.10 -1.31 -1.27
N GLY A 59 -18.69 -1.37 0.00
CA GLY A 59 -19.29 -0.56 1.05
C GLY A 59 -18.99 0.93 0.93
N LEU A 60 -17.79 1.30 0.45
CA LEU A 60 -17.46 2.69 0.11
C LEU A 60 -18.29 3.15 -1.10
N ASP A 61 -18.44 2.31 -2.12
CA ASP A 61 -19.21 2.61 -3.33
C ASP A 61 -20.67 2.92 -3.00
N SER A 62 -21.26 2.16 -2.08
CA SER A 62 -22.67 2.32 -1.67
C SER A 62 -22.89 3.32 -0.55
N ALA A 63 -21.82 3.95 -0.06
CA ALA A 63 -21.82 4.84 1.10
C ALA A 63 -22.25 4.16 2.42
N LYS A 64 -22.20 2.83 2.48
CA LYS A 64 -22.36 2.06 3.71
C LYS A 64 -21.24 2.39 4.70
N TYR A 65 -20.02 2.56 4.18
CA TYR A 65 -18.86 3.01 4.93
C TYR A 65 -18.45 4.40 4.46
N GLN A 66 -18.11 5.27 5.39
CA GLN A 66 -17.67 6.62 5.10
C GLN A 66 -16.18 6.69 4.86
N MET A 67 -15.43 5.79 5.48
CA MET A 67 -13.99 5.69 5.28
C MET A 67 -13.48 4.27 5.54
N ALA A 68 -12.23 4.04 5.17
CA ALA A 68 -11.57 2.75 5.36
C ALA A 68 -10.07 2.91 5.53
N GLY A 69 -9.47 1.95 6.22
CA GLY A 69 -8.03 1.84 6.36
C GLY A 69 -7.66 0.38 6.56
N ASN A 70 -6.69 -0.12 5.79
CA ASN A 70 -6.22 -1.51 5.87
C ASN A 70 -4.98 -1.69 5.00
N ASN A 71 -3.92 -0.94 5.29
CA ASN A 71 -2.72 -0.94 4.46
C ASN A 71 -3.05 -0.65 2.99
N ILE A 72 -3.88 0.37 2.76
CA ILE A 72 -4.36 0.69 1.41
C ILE A 72 -3.35 1.58 0.69
N SER A 73 -2.86 1.11 -0.45
CA SER A 73 -1.96 1.87 -1.29
C SER A 73 -2.72 2.70 -2.31
N TYR A 74 -2.01 3.68 -2.90
CA TYR A 74 -2.55 4.45 -4.01
C TYR A 74 -2.65 3.58 -5.28
N SER A 75 -3.73 3.78 -6.03
CA SER A 75 -3.82 3.37 -7.43
C SER A 75 -4.69 4.37 -8.17
N GLU A 76 -4.45 4.51 -9.48
CA GLU A 76 -5.27 5.40 -10.31
C GLU A 76 -6.74 4.98 -10.32
N GLU A 77 -7.01 3.68 -10.34
CA GLU A 77 -8.38 3.16 -10.28
C GLU A 77 -9.07 3.60 -9.01
N ARG A 78 -8.40 3.51 -7.86
CA ARG A 78 -8.95 3.96 -6.57
C ARG A 78 -9.14 5.47 -6.54
N ASP A 79 -8.22 6.22 -7.10
CA ASP A 79 -8.29 7.69 -7.12
C ASP A 79 -9.47 8.20 -7.94
N GLN A 80 -9.91 7.45 -8.93
CA GLN A 80 -11.09 7.78 -9.73
C GLN A 80 -12.42 7.57 -8.98
N LYS A 81 -12.42 6.73 -7.96
CA LYS A 81 -13.65 6.33 -7.25
C LYS A 81 -13.76 6.89 -5.83
N TYR A 82 -12.65 7.15 -5.18
CA TYR A 82 -12.60 7.49 -3.75
C TYR A 82 -11.74 8.71 -3.51
N LEU A 83 -11.87 9.29 -2.32
CA LEU A 83 -10.99 10.34 -1.85
C LEU A 83 -9.89 9.70 -0.99
N PHE A 84 -8.68 10.21 -1.10
CA PHE A 84 -7.53 9.77 -0.30
C PHE A 84 -7.24 10.76 0.81
N SER A 85 -6.82 10.27 1.97
CA SER A 85 -6.17 11.10 2.98
C SER A 85 -4.77 11.50 2.51
N TYR A 86 -4.11 12.37 3.26
CA TYR A 86 -2.64 12.46 3.18
C TYR A 86 -2.07 11.11 3.62
N PRO A 87 -0.82 10.79 3.25
CA PRO A 87 -0.22 9.54 3.71
C PRO A 87 -0.24 9.43 5.23
N ILE A 88 -0.62 8.25 5.72
CA ILE A 88 -0.65 7.98 7.17
C ILE A 88 0.56 7.18 7.62
N GLY A 89 1.32 6.63 6.69
CA GLY A 89 2.49 5.82 6.97
C GLY A 89 3.02 5.18 5.72
N THR A 90 3.84 4.16 5.90
CA THR A 90 4.43 3.39 4.80
C THR A 90 4.21 1.90 5.03
N THR A 91 4.14 1.14 3.93
CA THR A 91 4.13 -0.32 4.01
C THR A 91 5.59 -0.82 3.93
N PRO A 92 5.99 -1.81 4.76
CA PRO A 92 7.33 -2.36 4.66
C PRO A 92 7.50 -3.07 3.31
N ALA A 93 8.32 -2.48 2.45
CA ALA A 93 8.66 -3.04 1.16
C ALA A 93 10.16 -3.29 1.10
N VAL A 94 10.55 -4.22 0.24
CA VAL A 94 11.96 -4.51 -0.03
C VAL A 94 12.23 -4.38 -1.52
N LEU A 95 13.48 -4.10 -1.83
CA LEU A 95 14.03 -4.14 -3.18
C LEU A 95 14.61 -5.54 -3.39
N THR A 96 14.00 -6.32 -4.26
CA THR A 96 14.44 -7.68 -4.56
C THR A 96 15.25 -7.70 -5.84
N VAL A 97 16.40 -8.32 -5.82
CA VAL A 97 17.33 -8.39 -6.95
C VAL A 97 17.94 -9.80 -7.04
N PRO A 98 18.46 -10.19 -8.23
CA PRO A 98 19.29 -11.40 -8.31
C PRO A 98 20.50 -11.31 -7.39
N LYS A 99 20.95 -12.46 -6.87
CA LYS A 99 22.06 -12.52 -5.91
C LYS A 99 23.36 -11.90 -6.42
N ASP A 100 23.63 -11.99 -7.71
CA ASP A 100 24.84 -11.47 -8.35
C ASP A 100 24.67 -10.03 -8.88
N SER A 101 23.57 -9.38 -8.56
CA SER A 101 23.27 -8.03 -9.02
C SER A 101 24.26 -6.99 -8.47
N ASN A 102 24.53 -5.97 -9.29
CA ASN A 102 25.30 -4.79 -8.89
C ASN A 102 24.43 -3.75 -8.17
N ILE A 103 23.11 -3.95 -8.11
CA ILE A 103 22.20 -3.10 -7.36
C ILE A 103 22.41 -3.37 -5.86
N LYS A 104 22.89 -2.35 -5.13
CA LYS A 104 23.15 -2.44 -3.69
C LYS A 104 22.23 -1.55 -2.86
N LYS A 105 21.61 -0.56 -3.48
CA LYS A 105 20.72 0.41 -2.83
C LYS A 105 19.73 0.96 -3.85
N TYR A 106 18.74 1.70 -3.37
CA TYR A 106 17.65 2.23 -4.19
C TYR A 106 18.13 3.03 -5.41
N ASP A 107 19.10 3.93 -5.21
CA ASP A 107 19.59 4.77 -6.31
C ASP A 107 20.24 3.98 -7.44
N ASP A 108 20.71 2.77 -7.17
CA ASP A 108 21.36 1.92 -8.17
C ASP A 108 20.38 1.34 -9.20
N ILE A 109 19.06 1.52 -9.01
CA ILE A 109 18.07 1.00 -9.97
C ILE A 109 18.06 1.76 -11.29
N ALA A 110 18.64 2.95 -11.36
CA ALA A 110 18.70 3.76 -12.57
C ALA A 110 19.26 2.96 -13.75
N GLY A 111 18.55 2.96 -14.88
CA GLY A 111 18.94 2.23 -16.07
C GLY A 111 18.64 0.73 -16.06
N HIS A 112 18.10 0.23 -14.97
CA HIS A 112 17.72 -1.19 -14.85
C HIS A 112 16.24 -1.41 -15.20
N SER A 113 15.85 -2.67 -15.35
CA SER A 113 14.49 -3.07 -15.75
C SER A 113 13.71 -3.70 -14.60
N THR A 114 12.41 -3.46 -14.62
CA THR A 114 11.48 -4.08 -13.67
C THR A 114 10.10 -4.27 -14.30
N GLN A 115 9.28 -5.11 -13.70
CA GLN A 115 7.88 -5.24 -14.04
C GLN A 115 7.04 -4.47 -13.01
N VAL A 116 6.01 -3.79 -13.48
CA VAL A 116 5.06 -3.06 -12.63
C VAL A 116 3.63 -3.27 -13.13
N VAL A 117 2.68 -3.12 -12.23
CA VAL A 117 1.26 -3.10 -12.58
C VAL A 117 0.83 -1.65 -12.72
N GLN A 118 0.19 -1.32 -13.84
CA GLN A 118 -0.26 0.05 -14.13
C GLN A 118 -1.19 0.56 -13.03
N GLY A 119 -1.05 1.85 -12.69
CA GLY A 119 -1.92 2.52 -11.72
C GLY A 119 -1.59 2.24 -10.26
N THR A 120 -0.52 1.49 -9.98
CA THR A 120 -0.10 1.19 -8.61
C THR A 120 0.83 2.26 -8.04
N SER A 121 0.97 2.30 -6.72
CA SER A 121 1.88 3.23 -6.04
C SER A 121 3.33 3.02 -6.48
N THR A 122 3.75 1.78 -6.70
CA THR A 122 5.11 1.48 -7.15
C THR A 122 5.36 2.02 -8.56
N ALA A 123 4.38 1.86 -9.47
CA ALA A 123 4.49 2.42 -10.82
C ALA A 123 4.62 3.95 -10.77
N THR A 124 3.83 4.61 -9.94
CA THR A 124 3.92 6.06 -9.73
C THR A 124 5.27 6.47 -9.16
N GLN A 125 5.75 5.76 -8.15
CA GLN A 125 7.04 6.03 -7.52
C GLN A 125 8.18 5.93 -8.54
N LEU A 126 8.17 4.90 -9.38
CA LEU A 126 9.22 4.69 -10.37
C LEU A 126 9.13 5.69 -11.53
N THR A 127 7.93 6.12 -11.89
CA THR A 127 7.75 7.22 -12.85
C THR A 127 8.37 8.51 -12.32
N GLU A 128 8.15 8.83 -11.04
CA GLU A 128 8.77 9.99 -10.38
C GLU A 128 10.29 9.85 -10.30
N PHE A 129 10.78 8.64 -10.01
CA PHE A 129 12.21 8.35 -10.03
C PHE A 129 12.79 8.69 -11.42
N ASN A 130 12.12 8.27 -12.48
CA ASN A 130 12.57 8.52 -13.86
C ASN A 130 12.58 10.00 -14.21
N ASP A 131 11.65 10.79 -13.68
CA ASP A 131 11.65 12.25 -13.88
C ASP A 131 12.92 12.90 -13.33
N LYS A 132 13.48 12.34 -12.27
CA LYS A 132 14.72 12.80 -11.63
C LYS A 132 15.98 12.14 -12.22
N HIS A 133 15.82 11.12 -13.05
CA HIS A 133 16.92 10.35 -13.64
C HIS A 133 16.70 10.17 -15.15
N SER A 134 16.36 11.28 -15.82
CA SER A 134 15.98 11.27 -17.24
C SER A 134 17.08 10.78 -18.20
N ASP A 135 18.33 10.89 -17.78
CA ASP A 135 19.50 10.41 -18.53
C ASP A 135 19.67 8.89 -18.42
N LYS A 136 19.10 8.28 -17.41
CA LYS A 136 19.26 6.85 -17.14
C LYS A 136 18.00 6.27 -16.49
N PRO A 137 16.85 6.30 -17.19
CA PRO A 137 15.59 5.87 -16.57
C PRO A 137 15.52 4.36 -16.35
N VAL A 138 14.73 3.97 -15.35
CA VAL A 138 14.31 2.58 -15.19
C VAL A 138 13.40 2.21 -16.36
N GLU A 139 13.63 1.03 -16.93
CA GLU A 139 12.73 0.45 -17.93
C GLU A 139 11.54 -0.18 -17.21
N LEU A 140 10.37 0.43 -17.36
CA LEU A 140 9.12 -0.03 -16.75
C LEU A 140 8.37 -0.96 -17.71
N ASN A 141 8.28 -2.23 -17.36
CA ASN A 141 7.56 -3.23 -18.14
C ASN A 141 6.22 -3.49 -17.48
N TYR A 142 5.15 -2.95 -18.04
CA TYR A 142 3.81 -3.09 -17.50
C TYR A 142 3.26 -4.47 -17.75
N THR A 143 2.68 -5.08 -16.73
CA THR A 143 2.14 -6.45 -16.78
C THR A 143 0.91 -6.59 -15.89
N ASN A 144 0.09 -7.60 -16.18
CA ASN A 144 -1.02 -8.03 -15.34
C ASN A 144 -0.68 -9.31 -14.55
N GLU A 145 0.57 -9.76 -14.61
CA GLU A 145 1.01 -10.93 -13.88
C GLU A 145 0.93 -10.70 -12.36
N ASN A 146 0.77 -11.78 -11.59
CA ASN A 146 0.80 -11.70 -10.14
C ASN A 146 2.25 -11.63 -9.64
N ILE A 147 2.40 -11.32 -8.35
CA ILE A 147 3.73 -11.12 -7.76
C ILE A 147 4.58 -12.41 -7.80
N THR A 148 3.98 -13.60 -7.67
CA THR A 148 4.72 -14.86 -7.76
C THR A 148 5.31 -15.03 -9.15
N GLN A 149 4.55 -14.73 -10.20
CA GLN A 149 5.04 -14.78 -11.58
C GLN A 149 6.17 -13.76 -11.83
N MET A 150 6.01 -12.54 -11.32
CA MET A 150 7.03 -11.50 -11.46
C MET A 150 8.33 -11.88 -10.76
N LEU A 151 8.27 -12.43 -9.55
CA LEU A 151 9.46 -12.86 -8.81
C LEU A 151 10.11 -14.08 -9.46
N THR A 152 9.32 -14.97 -10.06
CA THR A 152 9.85 -16.11 -10.80
C THR A 152 10.66 -15.63 -12.02
N SER A 153 10.11 -14.66 -12.77
CA SER A 153 10.83 -14.05 -13.91
C SER A 153 12.12 -13.36 -13.47
N LEU A 154 12.09 -12.69 -12.33
CA LEU A 154 13.27 -12.05 -11.76
C LEU A 154 14.33 -13.11 -11.38
N ASN A 155 13.90 -14.20 -10.76
CA ASN A 155 14.80 -15.31 -10.40
C ASN A 155 15.48 -15.95 -11.63
N GLU A 156 14.79 -15.93 -12.77
CA GLU A 156 15.30 -16.42 -14.05
C GLU A 156 16.18 -15.41 -14.79
N GLY A 157 16.38 -14.22 -14.22
CA GLY A 157 17.23 -13.19 -14.80
C GLY A 157 16.60 -12.38 -15.93
N LYS A 158 15.28 -12.42 -16.07
CA LYS A 158 14.58 -11.69 -17.14
C LYS A 158 14.45 -10.20 -16.87
N TYR A 159 14.50 -9.80 -15.61
CA TYR A 159 14.42 -8.40 -15.14
C TYR A 159 15.44 -8.19 -14.03
N ASP A 160 15.69 -6.93 -13.67
CA ASP A 160 16.80 -6.59 -12.78
C ASP A 160 16.39 -6.39 -11.33
N PHE A 161 15.14 -5.99 -11.07
CA PHE A 161 14.67 -5.79 -9.70
C PHE A 161 13.14 -5.81 -9.60
N LYS A 162 12.64 -5.89 -8.36
CA LYS A 162 11.21 -5.71 -8.04
C LYS A 162 11.09 -5.11 -6.64
N ILE A 163 10.25 -4.09 -6.51
CA ILE A 163 9.89 -3.52 -5.20
C ILE A 163 8.50 -4.03 -4.84
N PHE A 164 8.39 -4.69 -3.69
CA PHE A 164 7.10 -5.21 -3.23
C PHE A 164 7.13 -5.43 -1.71
N ASP A 165 5.95 -5.70 -1.14
CA ASP A 165 5.72 -5.97 0.27
C ASP A 165 6.66 -7.05 0.81
N ALA A 166 7.41 -6.73 1.87
CA ALA A 166 8.46 -7.60 2.39
C ALA A 166 7.95 -8.96 2.88
N PRO A 167 6.88 -9.05 3.70
CA PRO A 167 6.39 -10.36 4.13
C PRO A 167 5.97 -11.25 2.97
N THR A 168 5.30 -10.68 1.96
CA THR A 168 4.86 -11.41 0.78
C THR A 168 6.05 -11.91 -0.03
N VAL A 169 7.03 -11.06 -0.28
CA VAL A 169 8.25 -11.44 -1.01
C VAL A 169 9.00 -12.56 -0.31
N ASN A 170 9.21 -12.42 1.00
CA ASN A 170 9.94 -13.41 1.79
C ASN A 170 9.22 -14.77 1.77
N ALA A 171 7.89 -14.77 1.88
CA ALA A 171 7.09 -15.99 1.82
C ALA A 171 7.20 -16.67 0.45
N ILE A 172 7.11 -15.89 -0.64
CA ILE A 172 7.18 -16.43 -2.01
C ILE A 172 8.57 -17.00 -2.29
N ILE A 173 9.63 -16.28 -1.92
CA ILE A 173 11.01 -16.76 -2.10
C ILE A 173 11.19 -18.10 -1.41
N LYS A 174 10.73 -18.22 -0.17
CA LYS A 174 10.83 -19.45 0.62
C LYS A 174 9.98 -20.58 0.01
N ASN A 175 8.71 -20.32 -0.24
CA ASN A 175 7.75 -21.35 -0.66
C ASN A 175 8.01 -21.84 -2.08
N ASN A 176 8.53 -21.00 -2.95
CA ASN A 176 8.81 -21.34 -4.35
C ASN A 176 10.31 -21.63 -4.60
N LYS A 177 11.11 -21.64 -3.55
CA LYS A 177 12.54 -21.95 -3.62
C LYS A 177 13.28 -21.09 -4.65
N LEU A 178 13.01 -19.79 -4.65
CA LEU A 178 13.64 -18.84 -5.56
C LEU A 178 15.04 -18.49 -5.05
N SER A 179 15.97 -19.41 -5.22
CA SER A 179 17.29 -19.39 -4.58
C SER A 179 18.28 -18.37 -5.17
N ASN A 180 17.94 -17.76 -6.31
CA ASN A 180 18.82 -16.77 -6.97
C ASN A 180 18.45 -15.32 -6.61
N LEU A 181 17.60 -15.10 -5.61
CA LEU A 181 17.16 -13.77 -5.19
C LEU A 181 17.68 -13.39 -3.81
N LYS A 182 17.90 -12.10 -3.63
CA LYS A 182 18.16 -11.48 -2.32
C LYS A 182 17.35 -10.23 -2.18
N THR A 183 17.12 -9.80 -0.95
CA THR A 183 16.36 -8.59 -0.64
C THR A 183 17.26 -7.51 -0.04
N ILE A 184 16.94 -6.26 -0.34
CA ILE A 184 17.65 -5.08 0.14
C ILE A 184 16.62 -4.22 0.85
N GLU A 185 16.92 -3.78 2.08
CA GLU A 185 16.03 -2.90 2.83
C GLU A 185 15.95 -1.53 2.16
N LEU A 186 14.75 -0.94 2.21
CA LEU A 186 14.50 0.41 1.75
C LEU A 186 14.38 1.35 2.94
N LYS A 187 14.87 2.58 2.79
CA LYS A 187 14.69 3.64 3.78
C LYS A 187 13.22 4.08 3.78
N SER A 188 12.78 4.74 4.86
CA SER A 188 11.38 5.18 5.02
C SER A 188 10.86 5.97 3.83
N ASP A 189 11.67 6.91 3.30
CA ASP A 189 11.30 7.75 2.17
C ASP A 189 11.30 7.03 0.82
N GLN A 190 11.74 5.77 0.80
CA GLN A 190 11.78 4.91 -0.38
C GLN A 190 10.66 3.87 -0.36
N GLN A 191 9.89 3.80 0.72
CA GLN A 191 8.80 2.83 0.87
C GLN A 191 7.49 3.40 0.36
N PRO A 192 6.60 2.55 -0.21
CA PRO A 192 5.27 3.01 -0.63
C PRO A 192 4.46 3.55 0.53
N TYR A 193 3.70 4.61 0.29
CA TYR A 193 2.81 5.20 1.28
C TYR A 193 1.50 4.41 1.38
N ILE A 194 0.89 4.46 2.56
CA ILE A 194 -0.45 3.95 2.80
C ILE A 194 -1.37 5.10 3.21
N TYR A 195 -2.67 4.91 3.01
CA TYR A 195 -3.67 5.97 3.11
C TYR A 195 -4.94 5.47 3.76
N PHE A 196 -5.73 6.41 4.29
CA PHE A 196 -7.16 6.18 4.46
C PHE A 196 -7.87 6.50 3.15
N LEU A 197 -8.96 5.79 2.89
CA LEU A 197 -9.89 6.10 1.81
C LEU A 197 -11.19 6.63 2.39
N PHE A 198 -11.85 7.48 1.61
CA PHE A 198 -13.20 8.00 1.94
C PHE A 198 -14.12 7.74 0.77
N ALA A 199 -15.41 7.51 1.07
CA ALA A 199 -16.44 7.55 0.04
C ALA A 199 -16.39 8.91 -0.68
N ASP A 200 -16.74 8.95 -1.96
CA ASP A 200 -16.55 10.13 -2.80
C ASP A 200 -17.38 11.36 -2.38
N ASN A 201 -18.42 11.15 -1.57
CA ASN A 201 -19.26 12.23 -1.03
C ASN A 201 -18.77 12.78 0.32
N GLN A 202 -17.57 12.36 0.78
CA GLN A 202 -17.07 12.65 2.13
C GLN A 202 -15.94 13.69 2.14
N LYS A 203 -16.06 14.76 1.35
CA LYS A 203 -15.02 15.82 1.29
C LYS A 203 -14.79 16.51 2.64
N ASP A 204 -15.85 16.72 3.41
CA ASP A 204 -15.74 17.36 4.72
C ASP A 204 -15.00 16.46 5.70
N LEU A 205 -15.29 15.16 5.67
CA LEU A 205 -14.59 14.18 6.50
C LEU A 205 -13.11 14.09 6.11
N GLN A 206 -12.81 14.03 4.82
CA GLN A 206 -11.43 14.05 4.32
C GLN A 206 -10.67 15.26 4.85
N LYS A 207 -11.28 16.44 4.77
CA LYS A 207 -10.68 17.69 5.24
C LYS A 207 -10.44 17.66 6.75
N PHE A 208 -11.37 17.10 7.51
CA PHE A 208 -11.21 16.95 8.97
C PHE A 208 -10.04 16.05 9.33
N VAL A 209 -9.89 14.91 8.64
CA VAL A 209 -8.86 13.92 8.90
C VAL A 209 -7.47 14.42 8.51
N ASN A 210 -7.37 15.17 7.43
CA ASN A 210 -6.08 15.68 6.92
C ASN A 210 -5.48 16.84 7.81
#